data_06e7d8d4ff34de8bb143c78fb62a3a75
#
_entry.id   06e7d8d4ff34de8bb143c78fb62a3a75
#
_cell.length_a   1.000
_cell.length_b   1.000
_cell.length_c   1.000
_cell.angle_alpha   90.00
_cell.angle_beta   90.00
_cell.angle_gamma   90.00
#
_symmetry.space_group_name_H-M   'P 1'
#
loop_
_entity.id
_entity.type
_entity.pdbx_description
1 polymer ?
#
loop_
_entity_poly.entity_id
_entity_poly.type
_entity_poly.pdbx_seq_one_letter_code
_entity_poly.pdbx_strand_id
1 'polypeptide(L)'
;MITVSHLTKSYGRRTVVDDLSFELAAGRITGFVGPNGAGKSTTMRMMVGLARPDAGEVTYRGASYADLRDPARTIGVVLDARAMHPGRSARNHLRAMAAISSLPEARVDEVLHLVGLDA
;
A
#
# COMPACT_ATOMS: atom_id res chain seq x y z
N MET A 1 -14.63 0.18 -1.82
CA MET A 1 -14.27 -0.08 -3.23
C MET A 1 -13.06 0.75 -3.62
N ILE A 2 -12.13 0.15 -4.29
CA ILE A 2 -10.97 0.84 -4.87
C ILE A 2 -11.14 0.83 -6.38
N THR A 3 -11.02 1.99 -7.01
CA THR A 3 -11.15 2.12 -8.46
C THR A 3 -9.86 2.64 -9.06
N VAL A 4 -9.33 1.93 -10.03
CA VAL A 4 -8.16 2.32 -10.82
C VAL A 4 -8.66 2.65 -12.22
N SER A 5 -8.41 3.87 -12.68
CA SER A 5 -8.97 4.38 -13.92
C SER A 5 -7.87 4.91 -14.83
N HIS A 6 -7.66 4.24 -15.96
CA HIS A 6 -6.75 4.67 -17.03
C HIS A 6 -5.33 5.00 -16.51
N LEU A 7 -4.84 4.18 -15.59
CA LEU A 7 -3.57 4.43 -14.92
C LEU A 7 -2.40 4.19 -15.87
N THR A 8 -1.52 5.17 -15.98
CA THR A 8 -0.36 5.12 -16.88
C THR A 8 0.87 5.65 -16.17
N LYS A 9 1.97 4.95 -16.33
CA LYS A 9 3.27 5.35 -15.76
C LYS A 9 4.40 4.95 -16.70
N SER A 10 5.27 5.90 -17.00
CA SER A 10 6.47 5.69 -17.79
C SER A 10 7.71 6.18 -17.04
N TYR A 11 8.81 5.49 -17.24
CA TYR A 11 10.13 5.94 -16.80
C TYR A 11 11.00 6.10 -18.04
N GLY A 12 11.28 7.37 -18.40
CA GLY A 12 11.97 7.70 -19.66
C GLY A 12 11.10 7.25 -20.85
N ARG A 13 11.65 6.40 -21.71
CA ARG A 13 10.95 5.88 -22.89
C ARG A 13 10.19 4.59 -22.63
N ARG A 14 10.29 4.03 -21.42
CA ARG A 14 9.65 2.77 -21.07
C ARG A 14 8.35 3.03 -20.34
N THR A 15 7.24 2.61 -20.93
CA THR A 15 5.93 2.59 -20.27
C THR A 15 5.81 1.29 -19.48
N VAL A 16 5.71 1.40 -18.16
CA VAL A 16 5.63 0.23 -17.26
C VAL A 16 4.20 -0.09 -16.86
N VAL A 17 3.30 0.89 -16.89
CA VAL A 17 1.86 0.71 -16.70
C VAL A 17 1.18 1.54 -17.79
N ASP A 18 0.31 0.90 -18.57
CA ASP A 18 -0.31 1.52 -19.74
C ASP A 18 -1.83 1.33 -19.72
N ASP A 19 -2.53 2.43 -19.47
CA ASP A 19 -4.00 2.51 -19.50
C ASP A 19 -4.71 1.42 -18.69
N LEU A 20 -4.22 1.18 -17.49
CA LEU A 20 -4.74 0.11 -16.61
C LEU A 20 -5.98 0.58 -15.87
N SER A 21 -7.07 -0.18 -16.02
CA SER A 21 -8.33 0.09 -15.32
C SER A 21 -8.87 -1.19 -14.68
N PHE A 22 -9.24 -1.12 -13.41
CA PHE A 22 -9.94 -2.18 -12.70
C PHE A 22 -10.60 -1.66 -11.42
N GLU A 23 -11.48 -2.47 -10.86
CA GLU A 23 -12.14 -2.18 -9.59
C GLU A 23 -11.92 -3.32 -8.61
N LEU A 24 -11.72 -2.97 -7.34
CA LEU A 24 -11.63 -3.91 -6.24
C LEU A 24 -12.83 -3.75 -5.33
N ALA A 25 -13.68 -4.76 -5.31
CA ALA A 25 -14.89 -4.75 -4.50
C ALA A 25 -14.55 -5.01 -3.01
N ALA A 26 -15.33 -4.41 -2.14
CA ALA A 26 -15.24 -4.66 -0.71
C ALA A 26 -15.55 -6.14 -0.38
N GLY A 27 -14.90 -6.66 0.67
CA GLY A 27 -15.15 -8.01 1.16
C GLY A 27 -14.60 -9.13 0.26
N ARG A 28 -13.70 -8.82 -0.66
CA ARG A 28 -13.10 -9.79 -1.58
C ARG A 28 -11.59 -9.76 -1.52
N ILE A 29 -10.99 -10.94 -1.75
CA ILE A 29 -9.55 -11.06 -1.99
C ILE A 29 -9.35 -11.16 -3.50
N THR A 30 -8.55 -10.25 -4.05
CA THR A 30 -8.30 -10.18 -5.48
C THR A 30 -6.82 -10.47 -5.74
N GLY A 31 -6.54 -11.40 -6.64
CA GLY A 31 -5.18 -11.68 -7.10
C GLY A 31 -4.73 -10.67 -8.14
N PHE A 32 -3.51 -10.19 -8.02
CA PHE A 32 -2.87 -9.31 -8.99
C PHE A 32 -1.61 -9.99 -9.51
N VAL A 33 -1.72 -10.61 -10.66
CA VAL A 33 -0.71 -11.51 -11.21
C VAL A 33 -0.12 -10.98 -12.51
N GLY A 34 1.09 -11.37 -12.78
CA GLY A 34 1.81 -11.02 -13.98
C GLY A 34 3.30 -11.36 -13.83
N PRO A 35 4.06 -11.41 -14.93
CA PRO A 35 5.49 -11.65 -14.87
C PRO A 35 6.22 -10.50 -14.17
N ASN A 36 7.43 -10.76 -13.69
CA ASN A 36 8.30 -9.72 -13.15
C ASN A 36 8.55 -8.63 -14.21
N GLY A 37 8.46 -7.37 -13.81
CA GLY A 37 8.59 -6.26 -14.73
C GLY A 37 7.30 -5.87 -15.47
N ALA A 38 6.17 -6.50 -15.14
CA ALA A 38 4.86 -6.16 -15.74
C ALA A 38 4.18 -4.93 -15.10
N GLY A 39 4.86 -4.23 -14.20
CA GLY A 39 4.33 -3.02 -13.57
C GLY A 39 3.52 -3.24 -12.30
N LYS A 40 3.51 -4.45 -11.74
CA LYS A 40 2.76 -4.76 -10.50
C LYS A 40 3.17 -3.88 -9.33
N SER A 41 4.46 -3.82 -9.05
CA SER A 41 5.00 -3.01 -7.94
C SER A 41 4.76 -1.53 -8.16
N THR A 42 4.92 -1.06 -9.38
CA THR A 42 4.67 0.35 -9.75
C THR A 42 3.20 0.69 -9.56
N THR A 43 2.30 -0.19 -9.98
CA THR A 43 0.85 -0.01 -9.78
C THR A 43 0.52 0.09 -8.29
N MET A 44 1.05 -0.81 -7.47
CA MET A 44 0.81 -0.78 -6.02
C MET A 44 1.36 0.49 -5.37
N ARG A 45 2.52 0.96 -5.80
CA ARG A 45 3.09 2.23 -5.32
C ARG A 45 2.22 3.42 -5.69
N MET A 46 1.67 3.44 -6.90
CA MET A 46 0.74 4.49 -7.30
C MET A 46 -0.55 4.45 -6.50
N MET A 47 -1.04 3.25 -6.18
CA MET A 47 -2.25 3.07 -5.37
C MET A 47 -2.10 3.68 -3.98
N VAL A 48 -0.91 3.68 -3.39
CA VAL A 48 -0.67 4.21 -2.03
C VAL A 48 0.10 5.52 -2.01
N GLY A 49 0.16 6.22 -3.13
CA GLY A 49 0.74 7.56 -3.20
C GLY A 49 2.27 7.61 -3.17
N LEU A 50 2.97 6.47 -3.30
CA LEU A 50 4.43 6.43 -3.33
C LEU A 50 5.02 6.71 -4.70
N ALA A 51 4.21 6.63 -5.75
CA ALA A 51 4.58 7.03 -7.10
C ALA A 51 3.42 7.82 -7.69
N ARG A 52 3.75 8.84 -8.46
CA ARG A 52 2.75 9.69 -9.10
C ARG A 52 2.44 9.15 -10.50
N PRO A 53 1.18 8.89 -10.83
CA PRO A 53 0.79 8.51 -12.20
C PRO A 53 1.10 9.64 -13.19
N ASP A 54 1.45 9.27 -14.42
CA ASP A 54 1.54 10.23 -15.52
C ASP A 54 0.16 10.55 -16.08
N ALA A 55 -0.76 9.57 -16.01
CA ALA A 55 -2.16 9.73 -16.36
C ALA A 55 -3.01 8.78 -15.54
N GLY A 56 -4.30 9.07 -15.47
CA GLY A 56 -5.25 8.27 -14.70
C GLY A 56 -5.23 8.56 -13.22
N GLU A 57 -6.04 7.80 -12.49
CA GLU A 57 -6.19 8.01 -11.05
C GLU A 57 -6.55 6.71 -10.33
N VAL A 58 -6.30 6.72 -9.02
CA VAL A 58 -6.76 5.69 -8.09
C VAL A 58 -7.62 6.36 -7.04
N THR A 59 -8.83 5.84 -6.83
CA THR A 59 -9.73 6.36 -5.81
C THR A 59 -10.15 5.29 -4.81
N TYR A 60 -10.33 5.71 -3.59
CA TYR A 60 -10.81 4.91 -2.47
C TYR A 60 -12.15 5.49 -2.04
N ARG A 61 -13.24 4.80 -2.41
CA ARG A 61 -14.61 5.30 -2.19
C ARG A 61 -14.80 6.71 -2.76
N GLY A 62 -14.21 6.98 -3.92
CA GLY A 62 -14.29 8.26 -4.60
C GLY A 62 -13.25 9.31 -4.21
N ALA A 63 -12.42 9.07 -3.19
CA ALA A 63 -11.37 9.98 -2.77
C ALA A 63 -9.99 9.48 -3.20
N SER A 64 -9.08 10.38 -3.59
CA SER A 64 -7.68 10.01 -3.83
C SER A 64 -6.99 9.64 -2.51
N TYR A 65 -5.88 8.91 -2.60
CA TYR A 65 -5.11 8.56 -1.40
C TYR A 65 -4.68 9.81 -0.61
N ALA A 66 -4.26 10.86 -1.31
CA ALA A 66 -3.84 12.11 -0.70
C ALA A 66 -4.98 12.83 0.04
N ASP A 67 -6.22 12.62 -0.39
CA ASP A 67 -7.40 13.24 0.21
C ASP A 67 -8.04 12.40 1.32
N LEU A 68 -7.51 11.19 1.56
CA LEU A 68 -7.98 10.36 2.65
C LEU A 68 -7.66 11.03 3.99
N ARG A 69 -8.67 11.12 4.84
CA ARG A 69 -8.54 11.76 6.16
C ARG A 69 -7.55 11.02 7.06
N ASP A 70 -7.55 9.69 6.97
CA ASP A 70 -6.71 8.84 7.80
C ASP A 70 -6.27 7.61 6.98
N PRO A 71 -5.30 7.80 6.05
CA PRO A 71 -4.91 6.73 5.14
C PRO A 71 -4.35 5.49 5.84
N ALA A 72 -3.60 5.67 6.93
CA ALA A 72 -3.02 4.55 7.67
C ALA A 72 -4.06 3.64 8.32
N ARG A 73 -5.24 4.17 8.64
CA ARG A 73 -6.37 3.40 9.18
C ARG A 73 -7.28 2.85 8.10
N THR A 74 -7.16 3.37 6.90
CA THR A 74 -7.98 2.95 5.75
C THR A 74 -7.31 1.82 4.99
N ILE A 75 -5.99 1.88 4.81
CA ILE A 75 -5.24 0.98 3.94
C ILE A 75 -3.96 0.53 4.64
N GLY A 76 -3.74 -0.79 4.67
CA GLY A 76 -2.45 -1.37 4.98
C GLY A 76 -1.75 -1.82 3.70
N VAL A 77 -0.44 -1.66 3.62
CA VAL A 77 0.32 -2.08 2.45
C VAL A 77 1.62 -2.76 2.87
N VAL A 78 1.96 -3.84 2.17
CA VAL A 78 3.25 -4.51 2.27
C VAL A 78 3.80 -4.60 0.86
N LEU A 79 4.74 -3.73 0.53
CA LEU A 79 5.37 -3.69 -0.80
C LEU A 79 6.58 -4.62 -0.87
N ASP A 80 7.34 -4.71 0.20
CA ASP A 80 8.47 -5.62 0.34
C ASP A 80 8.54 -6.10 1.79
N ALA A 81 8.29 -7.40 1.99
CA ALA A 81 8.32 -8.00 3.32
C ALA A 81 9.72 -7.99 3.97
N ARG A 82 10.77 -7.75 3.18
CA ARG A 82 12.15 -7.67 3.65
C ARG A 82 12.63 -6.25 3.95
N ALA A 83 11.80 -5.25 3.73
CA ALA A 83 12.13 -3.84 3.94
C ALA A 83 12.08 -3.47 5.44
N MET A 84 12.77 -4.21 6.28
CA MET A 84 12.87 -3.96 7.72
C MET A 84 14.34 -3.72 8.11
N HIS A 85 14.54 -2.78 9.02
CA HIS A 85 15.88 -2.51 9.55
C HIS A 85 16.37 -3.69 10.39
N PRO A 86 17.51 -4.33 10.07
CA PRO A 86 17.94 -5.55 10.74
C PRO A 86 18.29 -5.38 12.21
N GLY A 87 18.63 -4.17 12.64
CA GLY A 87 18.93 -3.86 14.04
C GLY A 87 17.72 -3.52 14.89
N ARG A 88 16.51 -3.59 14.33
CA ARG A 88 15.29 -3.19 15.01
C ARG A 88 14.46 -4.41 15.36
N SER A 89 14.02 -4.52 16.63
CA SER A 89 13.08 -5.57 17.04
C SER A 89 11.70 -5.33 16.38
N ALA A 90 10.88 -6.38 16.30
CA ALA A 90 9.51 -6.26 15.79
C ALA A 90 8.72 -5.21 16.58
N ARG A 91 8.84 -5.22 17.90
CA ARG A 91 8.18 -4.23 18.78
C ARG A 91 8.62 -2.81 18.47
N ASN A 92 9.91 -2.54 18.39
CA ASN A 92 10.42 -1.20 18.12
C ASN A 92 10.07 -0.72 16.72
N HIS A 93 10.05 -1.61 15.74
CA HIS A 93 9.59 -1.29 14.38
C HIS A 93 8.12 -0.87 14.38
N LEU A 94 7.25 -1.65 15.02
CA LEU A 94 5.82 -1.33 15.10
C LEU A 94 5.57 -0.07 15.92
N ARG A 95 6.31 0.18 17.00
CA ARG A 95 6.20 1.42 17.77
C ARG A 95 6.55 2.65 16.93
N ALA A 96 7.58 2.57 16.10
CA ALA A 96 7.94 3.65 15.18
C ALA A 96 6.83 3.89 14.16
N MET A 97 6.29 2.84 13.57
CA MET A 97 5.19 2.94 12.60
C MET A 97 3.92 3.51 13.25
N ALA A 98 3.59 3.06 14.46
CA ALA A 98 2.43 3.55 15.20
C ALA A 98 2.55 5.05 15.53
N ALA A 99 3.75 5.50 15.90
CA ALA A 99 4.02 6.92 16.18
C ALA A 99 3.82 7.79 14.94
N ILE A 100 4.33 7.35 13.79
CA ILE A 100 4.17 8.07 12.51
C ILE A 100 2.70 8.19 12.12
N SER A 101 1.92 7.15 12.38
CA SER A 101 0.51 7.06 11.98
C SER A 101 -0.45 7.52 13.08
N SER A 102 0.06 8.04 14.19
CA SER A 102 -0.73 8.47 15.36
C SER A 102 -1.65 7.37 15.91
N LEU A 103 -1.16 6.13 15.90
CA LEU A 103 -1.86 4.99 16.45
C LEU A 103 -1.48 4.78 17.93
N PRO A 104 -2.40 4.28 18.78
CA PRO A 104 -2.10 3.99 20.18
C PRO A 104 -1.01 2.93 20.31
N GLU A 105 -0.11 3.09 21.30
CA GLU A 105 0.95 2.11 21.57
C GLU A 105 0.38 0.72 21.95
N ALA A 106 -0.78 0.69 22.59
CA ALA A 106 -1.47 -0.55 22.91
C ALA A 106 -1.77 -1.42 21.66
N ARG A 107 -1.92 -0.79 20.51
CA ARG A 107 -2.11 -1.51 19.24
C ARG A 107 -0.89 -2.36 18.86
N VAL A 108 0.30 -1.97 19.26
CA VAL A 108 1.52 -2.74 19.02
C VAL A 108 1.44 -4.08 19.75
N ASP A 109 1.03 -4.08 21.02
CA ASP A 109 0.87 -5.30 21.81
C ASP A 109 -0.21 -6.23 21.22
N GLU A 110 -1.33 -5.66 20.79
CA GLU A 110 -2.40 -6.41 20.14
C GLU A 110 -1.91 -7.12 18.88
N VAL A 111 -1.19 -6.41 18.02
CA VAL A 111 -0.69 -6.96 16.76
C VAL A 111 0.37 -8.03 17.00
N LEU A 112 1.28 -7.82 17.94
CA LEU A 112 2.30 -8.82 18.31
C LEU A 112 1.65 -10.09 18.84
N HIS A 113 0.62 -9.96 19.67
CA HIS A 113 -0.13 -11.10 20.19
C HIS A 113 -0.84 -11.84 19.03
N LEU A 114 -1.47 -11.10 18.14
CA LEU A 114 -2.22 -11.65 17.01
C LEU A 114 -1.36 -12.54 16.10
N VAL A 115 -0.08 -12.17 15.91
CA VAL A 115 0.86 -12.92 15.06
C VAL A 115 1.79 -13.84 15.85
N GLY A 116 1.61 -13.97 17.16
CA GLY A 116 2.38 -14.89 17.99
C GLY A 116 3.81 -14.42 18.33
N LEU A 117 4.07 -13.12 18.30
CA LEU A 117 5.38 -12.53 18.58
C LEU A 117 5.44 -11.77 19.90
N ASP A 118 4.53 -12.02 20.80
CA ASP A 118 4.42 -11.32 22.08
C ASP A 118 5.19 -11.99 23.22
N ALA A 119 5.85 -13.09 22.96
CA ALA A 119 6.64 -13.82 23.94
C ALA A 119 8.05 -13.24 24.11
#